data_24fa7bf15f54a8fb04ee6df960849b21
#
_entry.id   24fa7bf15f54a8fb04ee6df960849b21
#
_cell.length_a   1.000
_cell.length_b   1.000
_cell.length_c   1.000
_cell.angle_alpha   90.00
_cell.angle_beta   90.00
_cell.angle_gamma   90.00
#
_symmetry.space_group_name_H-M   'P 1'
#
loop_
_entity.id
_entity.type
_entity.pdbx_description
1 polymer ?
#
loop_
_entity_poly.entity_id
_entity_poly.type
_entity_poly.pdbx_seq_one_letter_code
_entity_poly.pdbx_strand_id
1 'polypeptide(L)'
;MNILITGATGFVGQALCRELVNIYRFQTIFAAIRPENSTTSLPLPIKPIIINSLRDLSENQEVLAQLDCIIHLAARVHQMRDTTPDPLAAFRAINTTATAQLAQAAAQVGVKRFIYLSSIKVNGEHTRPGQPFTAKDIPHPQDPYGISKAEAEIQLRQIGDRTGLEVVIIRPPLIYGPGVKANFHSLMTWVDRGLPLPLGAIPNRRSLVALPNLVDLMITCLTHPAAPNQTFLVSDNHDLSTPELLKTMARALGKPSRLIPIPIPWLQALTTLVGKPNLAQRLCSSLQVDIRPTQHRLGWTPPVSISDAMAITAQDFQRQKNRPKGSPQFNP
;
A
#
# COMPACT_ATOMS: atom_id res chain seq x y z
N MET A 1 21.79 9.89 -7.74
CA MET A 1 20.75 9.00 -8.29
C MET A 1 19.49 9.81 -8.53
N ASN A 2 18.95 9.75 -9.74
CA ASN A 2 17.73 10.40 -10.15
C ASN A 2 16.57 9.41 -10.04
N ILE A 3 15.52 9.78 -9.32
CA ILE A 3 14.40 8.89 -9.00
C ILE A 3 13.11 9.47 -9.57
N LEU A 4 12.31 8.65 -10.21
CA LEU A 4 10.94 9.00 -10.58
C LEU A 4 9.94 8.26 -9.69
N ILE A 5 8.95 8.98 -9.17
CA ILE A 5 7.83 8.42 -8.42
C ILE A 5 6.55 8.59 -9.24
N THR A 6 5.91 7.49 -9.59
CA THR A 6 4.54 7.53 -10.12
C THR A 6 3.54 7.33 -8.99
N GLY A 7 2.38 7.96 -9.06
CA GLY A 7 1.42 7.92 -7.96
C GLY A 7 1.85 8.75 -6.73
N ALA A 8 2.71 9.74 -6.94
CA ALA A 8 3.29 10.60 -5.91
C ALA A 8 2.25 11.35 -5.05
N THR A 9 1.07 11.66 -5.60
CA THR A 9 -0.05 12.32 -4.91
C THR A 9 -0.96 11.37 -4.15
N GLY A 10 -0.70 10.05 -4.23
CA GLY A 10 -1.43 9.03 -3.48
C GLY A 10 -0.98 8.90 -2.03
N PHE A 11 -1.70 8.07 -1.25
CA PHE A 11 -1.44 7.84 0.17
C PHE A 11 0.02 7.44 0.48
N VAL A 12 0.53 6.44 -0.22
CA VAL A 12 1.92 5.99 -0.05
C VAL A 12 2.91 6.96 -0.71
N GLY A 13 2.55 7.49 -1.89
CA GLY A 13 3.42 8.37 -2.66
C GLY A 13 3.78 9.66 -1.93
N GLN A 14 2.81 10.30 -1.27
CA GLN A 14 3.06 11.52 -0.50
C GLN A 14 3.98 11.27 0.70
N ALA A 15 3.83 10.15 1.41
CA ALA A 15 4.71 9.80 2.51
C ALA A 15 6.13 9.52 2.01
N LEU A 16 6.25 8.77 0.91
CA LEU A 16 7.55 8.51 0.28
C LEU A 16 8.24 9.81 -0.19
N CYS A 17 7.50 10.71 -0.81
CA CYS A 17 8.02 12.00 -1.24
C CYS A 17 8.60 12.82 -0.07
N ARG A 18 7.91 12.86 1.07
CA ARG A 18 8.39 13.58 2.27
C ARG A 18 9.69 12.98 2.80
N GLU A 19 9.75 11.65 2.92
CA GLU A 19 10.95 10.99 3.44
C GLU A 19 12.15 11.13 2.50
N LEU A 20 11.94 11.00 1.19
CA LEU A 20 13.03 11.13 0.22
C LEU A 20 13.66 12.53 0.19
N VAL A 21 12.88 13.59 0.43
CA VAL A 21 13.41 14.96 0.51
C VAL A 21 14.33 15.14 1.71
N ASN A 22 14.09 14.42 2.81
CA ASN A 22 14.94 14.46 4.00
C ASN A 22 16.27 13.71 3.83
N ILE A 23 16.40 12.91 2.75
CA ILE A 23 17.58 12.10 2.47
C ILE A 23 18.43 12.80 1.40
N TYR A 24 19.44 13.59 1.80
CA TYR A 24 20.29 14.41 0.94
C TYR A 24 21.15 13.67 -0.11
N ARG A 25 21.09 12.34 -0.18
CA ARG A 25 21.90 11.54 -1.10
C ARG A 25 21.34 11.42 -2.53
N PHE A 26 20.13 11.91 -2.79
CA PHE A 26 19.51 11.86 -4.11
C PHE A 26 19.77 13.15 -4.88
N GLN A 27 20.14 13.04 -6.16
CA GLN A 27 20.45 14.17 -7.02
C GLN A 27 19.19 14.92 -7.45
N THR A 28 18.19 14.19 -7.93
CA THR A 28 16.91 14.75 -8.34
C THR A 28 15.78 13.74 -8.08
N ILE A 29 14.69 14.21 -7.53
CA ILE A 29 13.45 13.45 -7.35
C ILE A 29 12.39 14.05 -8.28
N PHE A 30 11.87 13.21 -9.18
CA PHE A 30 10.78 13.55 -10.07
C PHE A 30 9.50 12.90 -9.58
N ALA A 31 8.36 13.58 -9.76
CA ALA A 31 7.04 13.06 -9.46
C ALA A 31 6.14 13.15 -10.68
N ALA A 32 5.69 12.01 -11.20
CA ALA A 32 4.68 11.99 -12.24
C ALA A 32 3.30 12.28 -11.63
N ILE A 33 2.68 13.37 -12.05
CA ILE A 33 1.38 13.84 -11.54
C ILE A 33 0.44 14.17 -12.69
N ARG A 34 -0.87 14.02 -12.44
CA ARG A 34 -1.89 14.44 -13.41
C ARG A 34 -2.20 15.93 -13.28
N PRO A 35 -2.66 16.60 -14.34
CA PRO A 35 -2.98 18.04 -14.32
C PRO A 35 -3.96 18.44 -13.22
N GLU A 36 -4.94 17.59 -12.91
CA GLU A 36 -5.92 17.83 -11.85
C GLU A 36 -5.37 17.74 -10.43
N ASN A 37 -4.15 17.19 -10.26
CA ASN A 37 -3.50 17.11 -8.97
C ASN A 37 -2.62 18.33 -8.76
N SER A 38 -2.92 19.12 -7.73
CA SER A 38 -2.14 20.31 -7.40
C SER A 38 -0.68 19.98 -7.11
N THR A 39 0.25 20.68 -7.76
CA THR A 39 1.69 20.60 -7.49
C THR A 39 2.04 21.10 -6.08
N THR A 40 1.15 21.90 -5.46
CA THR A 40 1.34 22.43 -4.09
C THR A 40 1.31 21.37 -3.01
N SER A 41 0.87 20.14 -3.34
CA SER A 41 0.89 19.00 -2.41
C SER A 41 2.24 18.27 -2.34
N LEU A 42 3.17 18.58 -3.23
CA LEU A 42 4.49 17.96 -3.24
C LEU A 42 5.48 18.76 -2.39
N PRO A 43 6.30 18.10 -1.55
CA PRO A 43 7.37 18.78 -0.83
C PRO A 43 8.47 19.26 -1.79
N LEU A 44 9.03 20.45 -1.54
CA LEU A 44 10.21 20.92 -2.28
C LEU A 44 11.47 20.15 -1.80
N PRO A 45 12.42 19.81 -2.69
CA PRO A 45 12.60 20.23 -4.08
C PRO A 45 12.16 19.19 -5.15
N ILE A 46 11.06 18.49 -4.97
CA ILE A 46 10.57 17.50 -5.96
C ILE A 46 10.14 18.20 -7.26
N LYS A 47 10.64 17.70 -8.39
CA LYS A 47 10.31 18.22 -9.73
C LYS A 47 9.06 17.51 -10.29
N PRO A 48 7.94 18.21 -10.52
CA PRO A 48 6.77 17.60 -11.13
C PRO A 48 6.98 17.32 -12.61
N ILE A 49 6.49 16.16 -13.07
CA ILE A 49 6.31 15.82 -14.49
C ILE A 49 4.81 15.67 -14.71
N ILE A 50 4.23 16.58 -15.50
CA ILE A 50 2.79 16.55 -15.80
C ILE A 50 2.52 15.50 -16.86
N ILE A 51 1.63 14.56 -16.57
CA ILE A 51 1.20 13.48 -17.47
C ILE A 51 -0.32 13.32 -17.41
N ASN A 52 -0.97 13.06 -18.52
CA ASN A 52 -2.39 12.68 -18.54
C ASN A 52 -2.56 11.17 -18.25
N SER A 53 -1.57 10.38 -18.66
CA SER A 53 -1.57 8.92 -18.49
C SER A 53 -0.14 8.38 -18.29
N LEU A 54 -0.03 7.14 -17.83
CA LEU A 54 1.28 6.45 -17.76
C LEU A 54 1.88 6.21 -19.16
N ARG A 55 1.05 6.19 -20.20
CA ARG A 55 1.51 6.07 -21.59
C ARG A 55 2.35 7.27 -22.00
N ASP A 56 1.92 8.49 -21.67
CA ASP A 56 2.67 9.73 -21.99
C ASP A 56 4.08 9.66 -21.38
N LEU A 57 4.19 9.11 -20.18
CA LEU A 57 5.48 8.90 -19.52
C LEU A 57 6.31 7.84 -20.22
N SER A 58 5.70 6.76 -20.69
CA SER A 58 6.37 5.68 -21.43
C SER A 58 6.90 6.15 -22.79
N GLU A 59 6.25 7.11 -23.40
CA GLU A 59 6.63 7.71 -24.68
C GLU A 59 7.69 8.83 -24.51
N ASN A 60 7.92 9.35 -23.31
CA ASN A 60 8.87 10.42 -23.02
C ASN A 60 10.27 9.87 -22.71
N GLN A 61 10.98 9.46 -23.77
CA GLN A 61 12.31 8.88 -23.64
C GLN A 61 13.35 9.86 -23.04
N GLU A 62 13.24 11.17 -23.32
CA GLU A 62 14.15 12.18 -22.79
C GLU A 62 14.10 12.27 -21.27
N VAL A 63 12.90 12.20 -20.71
CA VAL A 63 12.71 12.17 -19.26
C VAL A 63 13.23 10.84 -18.68
N LEU A 64 12.84 9.70 -19.27
CA LEU A 64 13.22 8.39 -18.79
C LEU A 64 14.74 8.18 -18.82
N ALA A 65 15.44 8.67 -19.85
CA ALA A 65 16.90 8.54 -19.98
C ALA A 65 17.70 9.28 -18.88
N GLN A 66 17.07 10.21 -18.16
CA GLN A 66 17.71 10.91 -17.03
C GLN A 66 17.62 10.13 -15.72
N LEU A 67 16.86 9.03 -15.67
CA LEU A 67 16.52 8.33 -14.44
C LEU A 67 17.45 7.14 -14.19
N ASP A 68 17.78 6.95 -12.92
CA ASP A 68 18.45 5.73 -12.44
C ASP A 68 17.43 4.71 -11.92
N CYS A 69 16.31 5.18 -11.34
CA CYS A 69 15.33 4.32 -10.70
C CYS A 69 13.91 4.87 -10.85
N ILE A 70 12.94 3.97 -11.01
CA ILE A 70 11.50 4.27 -10.97
C ILE A 70 10.87 3.57 -9.77
N ILE A 71 10.15 4.32 -8.93
CA ILE A 71 9.26 3.77 -7.90
C ILE A 71 7.83 3.90 -8.42
N HIS A 72 7.25 2.76 -8.79
CA HIS A 72 5.93 2.71 -9.41
C HIS A 72 4.84 2.40 -8.39
N LEU A 73 4.15 3.46 -7.94
CA LEU A 73 3.04 3.40 -6.98
C LEU A 73 1.69 3.68 -7.65
N ALA A 74 1.69 4.19 -8.89
CA ALA A 74 0.46 4.47 -9.61
C ALA A 74 -0.31 3.18 -9.87
N ALA A 75 -1.57 3.15 -9.47
CA ALA A 75 -2.46 2.03 -9.72
C ALA A 75 -3.93 2.50 -9.69
N ARG A 76 -4.77 1.83 -10.48
CA ARG A 76 -6.20 1.83 -10.22
C ARG A 76 -6.42 0.96 -8.98
N VAL A 77 -6.98 1.53 -7.93
CA VAL A 77 -7.38 0.83 -6.72
C VAL A 77 -8.90 0.64 -6.68
N HIS A 78 -9.36 -0.25 -5.81
CA HIS A 78 -10.80 -0.53 -5.68
C HIS A 78 -11.57 0.76 -5.32
N GLN A 79 -12.55 1.13 -6.16
CA GLN A 79 -13.50 2.19 -5.89
C GLN A 79 -14.79 1.59 -5.34
N MET A 80 -15.31 2.16 -4.24
CA MET A 80 -16.53 1.64 -3.57
C MET A 80 -17.79 1.67 -4.47
N ARG A 81 -17.79 2.45 -5.56
CA ARG A 81 -18.83 2.51 -6.59
C ARG A 81 -18.17 2.42 -7.96
N ASP A 82 -17.64 1.26 -8.28
CA ASP A 82 -17.13 1.01 -9.63
C ASP A 82 -18.30 0.66 -10.55
N THR A 83 -18.66 1.58 -11.44
CA THR A 83 -19.74 1.41 -12.43
C THR A 83 -19.21 0.92 -13.78
N THR A 84 -17.95 0.50 -13.82
CA THR A 84 -17.31 0.05 -15.07
C THR A 84 -17.91 -1.29 -15.49
N PRO A 85 -18.36 -1.46 -16.75
CA PRO A 85 -18.97 -2.70 -17.25
C PRO A 85 -18.06 -3.92 -17.12
N ASP A 86 -16.74 -3.74 -17.36
CA ASP A 86 -15.71 -4.76 -17.17
C ASP A 86 -14.63 -4.24 -16.21
N PRO A 87 -14.78 -4.47 -14.89
CA PRO A 87 -13.79 -4.05 -13.92
C PRO A 87 -12.41 -4.64 -14.17
N LEU A 88 -12.31 -5.92 -14.60
CA LEU A 88 -11.03 -6.58 -14.83
C LEU A 88 -10.26 -5.93 -15.97
N ALA A 89 -10.91 -5.66 -17.09
CA ALA A 89 -10.28 -4.95 -18.21
C ALA A 89 -9.79 -3.55 -17.78
N ALA A 90 -10.58 -2.82 -16.99
CA ALA A 90 -10.20 -1.51 -16.49
C ALA A 90 -9.00 -1.55 -15.53
N PHE A 91 -8.91 -2.57 -14.67
CA PHE A 91 -7.72 -2.80 -13.83
C PHE A 91 -6.50 -3.19 -14.65
N ARG A 92 -6.65 -4.10 -15.63
CA ARG A 92 -5.56 -4.54 -16.52
C ARG A 92 -4.97 -3.40 -17.32
N ALA A 93 -5.80 -2.52 -17.88
CA ALA A 93 -5.34 -1.38 -18.68
C ALA A 93 -4.31 -0.53 -17.92
N ILE A 94 -4.56 -0.25 -16.65
CA ILE A 94 -3.69 0.62 -15.83
C ILE A 94 -2.63 -0.18 -15.07
N ASN A 95 -3.04 -1.24 -14.34
CA ASN A 95 -2.15 -1.93 -13.43
C ASN A 95 -1.22 -2.91 -14.12
N THR A 96 -1.63 -3.49 -15.26
CA THR A 96 -0.86 -4.49 -16.00
C THR A 96 -0.21 -3.88 -17.22
N THR A 97 -1.01 -3.43 -18.19
CA THR A 97 -0.51 -3.00 -19.50
C THR A 97 0.34 -1.74 -19.40
N ALA A 98 -0.17 -0.67 -18.78
CA ALA A 98 0.58 0.58 -18.68
C ALA A 98 1.83 0.45 -17.79
N THR A 99 1.78 -0.40 -16.75
CA THR A 99 2.96 -0.72 -15.93
C THR A 99 4.04 -1.43 -16.75
N ALA A 100 3.67 -2.43 -17.55
CA ALA A 100 4.62 -3.14 -18.39
C ALA A 100 5.21 -2.24 -19.50
N GLN A 101 4.39 -1.40 -20.12
CA GLN A 101 4.86 -0.40 -21.12
C GLN A 101 5.88 0.54 -20.50
N LEU A 102 5.61 1.08 -19.30
CA LEU A 102 6.56 1.95 -18.59
C LEU A 102 7.87 1.22 -18.26
N ALA A 103 7.81 0.00 -17.76
CA ALA A 103 9.00 -0.78 -17.44
C ALA A 103 9.82 -1.12 -18.69
N GLN A 104 9.16 -1.47 -19.80
CA GLN A 104 9.82 -1.74 -21.09
C GLN A 104 10.51 -0.48 -21.64
N ALA A 105 9.83 0.67 -21.62
CA ALA A 105 10.42 1.94 -22.07
C ALA A 105 11.60 2.37 -21.17
N ALA A 106 11.47 2.21 -19.86
CA ALA A 106 12.54 2.48 -18.90
C ALA A 106 13.78 1.62 -19.17
N ALA A 107 13.59 0.33 -19.41
CA ALA A 107 14.69 -0.59 -19.73
C ALA A 107 15.41 -0.22 -21.04
N GLN A 108 14.66 0.21 -22.07
CA GLN A 108 15.22 0.61 -23.37
C GLN A 108 16.18 1.80 -23.29
N VAL A 109 15.95 2.72 -22.35
CA VAL A 109 16.78 3.91 -22.16
C VAL A 109 17.82 3.76 -21.04
N GLY A 110 17.94 2.56 -20.45
CA GLY A 110 18.99 2.25 -19.49
C GLY A 110 18.68 2.56 -18.03
N VAL A 111 17.41 2.75 -17.65
CA VAL A 111 17.01 2.79 -16.23
C VAL A 111 17.44 1.49 -15.55
N LYS A 112 18.11 1.59 -14.42
CA LYS A 112 18.70 0.41 -13.75
C LYS A 112 17.70 -0.37 -12.93
N ARG A 113 16.83 0.33 -12.17
CA ARG A 113 15.94 -0.32 -11.18
C ARG A 113 14.51 0.14 -11.29
N PHE A 114 13.59 -0.81 -11.16
CA PHE A 114 12.15 -0.58 -11.16
C PHE A 114 11.54 -1.21 -9.91
N ILE A 115 11.11 -0.38 -8.94
CA ILE A 115 10.47 -0.81 -7.70
C ILE A 115 8.95 -0.73 -7.88
N TYR A 116 8.29 -1.87 -7.79
CA TYR A 116 6.86 -2.01 -7.99
C TYR A 116 6.11 -2.26 -6.69
N LEU A 117 5.19 -1.37 -6.34
CA LEU A 117 4.27 -1.58 -5.23
C LEU A 117 3.12 -2.48 -5.70
N SER A 118 3.21 -3.75 -5.35
CA SER A 118 2.19 -4.77 -5.59
C SER A 118 1.19 -4.83 -4.42
N SER A 119 0.68 -6.00 -4.09
CA SER A 119 -0.25 -6.24 -2.98
C SER A 119 -0.17 -7.69 -2.52
N ILE A 120 -0.42 -7.94 -1.24
CA ILE A 120 -0.59 -9.29 -0.70
C ILE A 120 -1.77 -10.03 -1.34
N LYS A 121 -2.70 -9.33 -1.97
CA LYS A 121 -3.82 -9.92 -2.72
C LYS A 121 -3.37 -10.78 -3.90
N VAL A 122 -2.13 -10.66 -4.34
CA VAL A 122 -1.50 -11.58 -5.29
C VAL A 122 -1.39 -12.98 -4.68
N ASN A 123 -1.04 -13.10 -3.41
CA ASN A 123 -0.99 -14.38 -2.69
C ASN A 123 -2.38 -14.94 -2.39
N GLY A 124 -3.35 -14.07 -2.03
CA GLY A 124 -4.72 -14.46 -1.68
C GLY A 124 -5.39 -13.49 -0.71
N GLU A 125 -6.60 -13.84 -0.26
CA GLU A 125 -7.43 -12.99 0.60
C GLU A 125 -7.35 -13.39 2.09
N HIS A 126 -6.92 -14.60 2.40
CA HIS A 126 -6.87 -15.13 3.77
C HIS A 126 -5.85 -16.25 3.91
N THR A 127 -5.34 -16.40 5.14
CA THR A 127 -4.40 -17.47 5.51
C THR A 127 -5.04 -18.45 6.50
N ARG A 128 -4.52 -19.68 6.52
CA ARG A 128 -4.83 -20.65 7.59
C ARG A 128 -3.98 -20.34 8.82
N PRO A 129 -4.46 -20.68 10.03
CA PRO A 129 -3.65 -20.54 11.24
C PRO A 129 -2.29 -21.25 11.11
N GLY A 130 -1.21 -20.56 11.48
CA GLY A 130 0.15 -21.08 11.38
C GLY A 130 0.75 -21.21 9.98
N GLN A 131 0.04 -20.78 8.95
CA GLN A 131 0.50 -20.81 7.55
C GLN A 131 0.47 -19.39 6.95
N PRO A 132 1.40 -18.51 7.34
CA PRO A 132 1.51 -17.18 6.78
C PRO A 132 1.91 -17.25 5.30
N PHE A 133 1.46 -16.28 4.51
CA PHE A 133 1.92 -16.13 3.14
C PHE A 133 3.43 -15.87 3.07
N THR A 134 4.05 -16.43 2.05
CA THR A 134 5.46 -16.22 1.69
C THR A 134 5.58 -15.60 0.30
N ALA A 135 6.73 -15.01 -0.03
CA ALA A 135 6.99 -14.48 -1.35
C ALA A 135 7.07 -15.57 -2.44
N LYS A 136 7.30 -16.82 -2.03
CA LYS A 136 7.44 -17.98 -2.92
C LYS A 136 6.13 -18.72 -3.19
N ASP A 137 5.05 -18.36 -2.50
CA ASP A 137 3.76 -18.99 -2.72
C ASP A 137 3.27 -18.75 -4.15
N ILE A 138 2.63 -19.75 -4.71
CA ILE A 138 1.96 -19.64 -6.01
C ILE A 138 0.87 -18.56 -5.90
N PRO A 139 0.87 -17.55 -6.79
CA PRO A 139 -0.18 -16.53 -6.80
C PRO A 139 -1.58 -17.13 -6.91
N HIS A 140 -2.49 -16.68 -6.04
CA HIS A 140 -3.90 -17.09 -6.04
C HIS A 140 -4.83 -15.89 -5.81
N PRO A 141 -4.77 -14.85 -6.68
CA PRO A 141 -5.60 -13.65 -6.54
C PRO A 141 -7.08 -13.98 -6.78
N GLN A 142 -7.98 -13.38 -5.98
CA GLN A 142 -9.41 -13.68 -6.00
C GLN A 142 -10.26 -12.51 -6.50
N ASP A 143 -9.69 -11.31 -6.64
CA ASP A 143 -10.41 -10.16 -7.16
C ASP A 143 -9.71 -9.53 -8.38
N PRO A 144 -10.42 -8.72 -9.20
CA PRO A 144 -9.84 -8.08 -10.39
C PRO A 144 -8.59 -7.25 -10.10
N TYR A 145 -8.50 -6.61 -8.94
CA TYR A 145 -7.31 -5.86 -8.52
C TYR A 145 -6.12 -6.80 -8.29
N GLY A 146 -6.30 -7.84 -7.48
CA GLY A 146 -5.25 -8.84 -7.22
C GLY A 146 -4.78 -9.53 -8.49
N ILE A 147 -5.71 -9.89 -9.40
CA ILE A 147 -5.40 -10.48 -10.71
C ILE A 147 -4.52 -9.53 -11.53
N SER A 148 -4.91 -8.25 -11.66
CA SER A 148 -4.15 -7.27 -12.43
C SER A 148 -2.74 -7.03 -11.86
N LYS A 149 -2.59 -7.07 -10.52
CA LYS A 149 -1.29 -6.95 -9.86
C LYS A 149 -0.41 -8.19 -10.11
N ALA A 150 -0.97 -9.40 -10.03
CA ALA A 150 -0.26 -10.64 -10.33
C ALA A 150 0.23 -10.68 -11.78
N GLU A 151 -0.62 -10.31 -12.74
CA GLU A 151 -0.26 -10.23 -14.15
C GLU A 151 0.86 -9.20 -14.41
N ALA A 152 0.80 -8.05 -13.73
CA ALA A 152 1.87 -7.05 -13.81
C ALA A 152 3.21 -7.59 -13.29
N GLU A 153 3.21 -8.31 -12.17
CA GLU A 153 4.42 -8.93 -11.64
C GLU A 153 5.05 -9.93 -12.62
N ILE A 154 4.22 -10.74 -13.31
CA ILE A 154 4.70 -11.68 -14.33
C ILE A 154 5.37 -10.91 -15.48
N GLN A 155 4.72 -9.89 -16.01
CA GLN A 155 5.27 -9.09 -17.12
C GLN A 155 6.55 -8.36 -16.70
N LEU A 156 6.59 -7.78 -15.51
CA LEU A 156 7.79 -7.11 -15.00
C LEU A 156 8.99 -8.06 -14.88
N ARG A 157 8.79 -9.29 -14.36
CA ARG A 157 9.86 -10.30 -14.30
C ARG A 157 10.36 -10.65 -15.70
N GLN A 158 9.45 -10.92 -16.65
CA GLN A 158 9.80 -11.22 -18.03
C GLN A 158 10.58 -10.07 -18.71
N ILE A 159 10.24 -8.80 -18.40
CA ILE A 159 11.00 -7.65 -18.88
C ILE A 159 12.38 -7.63 -18.24
N GLY A 160 12.48 -7.80 -16.92
CA GLY A 160 13.76 -7.87 -16.22
C GLY A 160 14.68 -8.96 -16.77
N ASP A 161 14.16 -10.16 -16.97
CA ASP A 161 14.91 -11.32 -17.51
C ASP A 161 15.45 -11.05 -18.92
N ARG A 162 14.71 -10.32 -19.77
CA ARG A 162 15.09 -10.02 -21.16
C ARG A 162 16.01 -8.82 -21.31
N THR A 163 15.91 -7.84 -20.39
CA THR A 163 16.55 -6.52 -20.57
C THR A 163 17.66 -6.23 -19.56
N GLY A 164 17.72 -6.99 -18.47
CA GLY A 164 18.59 -6.71 -17.34
C GLY A 164 18.07 -5.63 -16.38
N LEU A 165 16.84 -5.14 -16.57
CA LEU A 165 16.19 -4.21 -15.64
C LEU A 165 16.04 -4.90 -14.27
N GLU A 166 16.59 -4.29 -13.21
CA GLU A 166 16.47 -4.77 -11.86
C GLU A 166 15.04 -4.54 -11.33
N VAL A 167 14.23 -5.58 -11.30
CA VAL A 167 12.85 -5.50 -10.83
C VAL A 167 12.75 -5.86 -9.35
N VAL A 168 12.20 -4.94 -8.54
CA VAL A 168 11.91 -5.17 -7.11
C VAL A 168 10.41 -5.10 -6.90
N ILE A 169 9.82 -6.15 -6.34
CA ILE A 169 8.39 -6.24 -6.07
C ILE A 169 8.15 -6.21 -4.57
N ILE A 170 7.24 -5.34 -4.11
CA ILE A 170 6.85 -5.26 -2.70
C ILE A 170 5.36 -5.58 -2.60
N ARG A 171 4.99 -6.58 -1.80
CA ARG A 171 3.60 -7.00 -1.55
C ARG A 171 3.17 -6.62 -0.13
N PRO A 172 2.64 -5.42 0.10
CA PRO A 172 2.14 -5.03 1.42
C PRO A 172 0.78 -5.67 1.70
N PRO A 173 0.48 -6.01 2.99
CA PRO A 173 -0.87 -6.22 3.47
C PRO A 173 -1.59 -4.87 3.63
N LEU A 174 -2.60 -4.79 4.50
CA LEU A 174 -3.28 -3.53 4.77
C LEU A 174 -2.30 -2.49 5.34
N ILE A 175 -2.18 -1.36 4.64
CA ILE A 175 -1.33 -0.23 5.03
C ILE A 175 -2.15 0.72 5.89
N TYR A 176 -1.59 1.19 7.02
CA TYR A 176 -2.19 2.20 7.88
C TYR A 176 -1.18 3.30 8.23
N GLY A 177 -1.68 4.48 8.57
CA GLY A 177 -0.84 5.63 8.86
C GLY A 177 -1.60 6.94 8.68
N PRO A 178 -0.94 8.11 8.82
CA PRO A 178 -1.52 9.41 8.54
C PRO A 178 -2.14 9.49 7.15
N GLY A 179 -3.39 9.95 7.04
CA GLY A 179 -4.10 10.00 5.77
C GLY A 179 -4.81 8.70 5.35
N VAL A 180 -4.81 7.66 6.17
CA VAL A 180 -5.51 6.40 5.88
C VAL A 180 -7.00 6.62 5.67
N LYS A 181 -7.56 5.95 4.64
CA LYS A 181 -8.97 6.09 4.20
C LYS A 181 -9.73 4.77 4.39
N ALA A 182 -10.95 4.74 3.88
CA ALA A 182 -11.82 3.57 3.77
C ALA A 182 -12.04 2.83 5.10
N ASN A 183 -11.90 1.51 5.12
CA ASN A 183 -12.27 0.66 6.24
C ASN A 183 -11.51 0.98 7.54
N PHE A 184 -10.22 1.29 7.44
CA PHE A 184 -9.42 1.63 8.62
C PHE A 184 -9.90 2.93 9.26
N HIS A 185 -10.13 3.97 8.46
CA HIS A 185 -10.72 5.23 8.91
C HIS A 185 -12.12 5.03 9.53
N SER A 186 -12.94 4.16 8.95
CA SER A 186 -14.26 3.83 9.51
C SER A 186 -14.17 3.17 10.89
N LEU A 187 -13.22 2.25 11.08
CA LEU A 187 -12.96 1.62 12.38
C LEU A 187 -12.54 2.67 13.41
N MET A 188 -11.61 3.57 13.06
CA MET A 188 -11.20 4.67 13.94
C MET A 188 -12.38 5.57 14.30
N THR A 189 -13.25 5.88 13.34
CA THR A 189 -14.45 6.69 13.58
C THR A 189 -15.41 6.02 14.56
N TRP A 190 -15.62 4.71 14.47
CA TRP A 190 -16.48 3.97 15.40
C TRP A 190 -15.90 3.93 16.81
N VAL A 191 -14.60 3.70 16.92
CA VAL A 191 -13.88 3.73 18.21
C VAL A 191 -13.94 5.13 18.83
N ASP A 192 -13.67 6.19 18.05
CA ASP A 192 -13.71 7.56 18.53
C ASP A 192 -15.09 8.01 19.03
N ARG A 193 -16.16 7.51 18.38
CA ARG A 193 -17.55 7.73 18.82
C ARG A 193 -17.93 6.93 20.07
N GLY A 194 -17.06 6.03 20.54
CA GLY A 194 -17.34 5.17 21.68
C GLY A 194 -18.47 4.17 21.45
N LEU A 195 -18.73 3.79 20.20
CA LEU A 195 -19.77 2.81 19.86
C LEU A 195 -19.42 1.42 20.41
N PRO A 196 -20.36 0.69 21.02
CA PRO A 196 -20.15 -0.70 21.37
C PRO A 196 -20.04 -1.54 20.09
N LEU A 197 -18.93 -2.26 19.93
CA LEU A 197 -18.64 -3.05 18.74
C LEU A 197 -18.74 -4.55 19.05
N PRO A 198 -19.54 -5.34 18.31
CA PRO A 198 -19.73 -6.77 18.54
C PRO A 198 -18.55 -7.60 17.98
N LEU A 199 -17.32 -7.17 18.24
CA LEU A 199 -16.09 -7.72 17.64
C LEU A 199 -15.08 -8.25 18.68
N GLY A 200 -15.53 -8.43 19.94
CA GLY A 200 -14.64 -8.76 21.06
C GLY A 200 -14.14 -10.22 21.09
N ALA A 201 -14.81 -11.15 20.39
CA ALA A 201 -14.49 -12.59 20.42
C ALA A 201 -13.84 -13.12 19.13
N ILE A 202 -13.28 -12.27 18.29
CA ILE A 202 -12.67 -12.68 17.02
C ILE A 202 -11.19 -13.07 17.22
N PRO A 203 -10.83 -14.36 17.06
CA PRO A 203 -9.47 -14.87 17.34
C PRO A 203 -8.57 -14.85 16.11
N ASN A 204 -8.88 -14.03 15.10
CA ASN A 204 -8.08 -13.94 13.88
C ASN A 204 -6.69 -13.36 14.13
N ARG A 205 -5.80 -13.49 13.15
CA ARG A 205 -4.47 -12.87 13.13
C ARG A 205 -4.27 -12.14 11.82
N ARG A 206 -3.92 -10.86 11.89
CA ARG A 206 -3.74 -10.03 10.70
C ARG A 206 -2.41 -9.29 10.78
N SER A 207 -1.59 -9.50 9.76
CA SER A 207 -0.44 -8.65 9.50
C SER A 207 -0.92 -7.32 8.93
N LEU A 208 -0.36 -6.25 9.46
CA LEU A 208 -0.54 -4.88 9.00
C LEU A 208 0.83 -4.29 8.71
N VAL A 209 0.89 -3.22 7.94
CA VAL A 209 2.12 -2.45 7.78
C VAL A 209 1.85 -0.96 7.99
N ALA A 210 2.60 -0.36 8.88
CA ALA A 210 2.61 1.07 9.06
C ALA A 210 3.21 1.77 7.84
N LEU A 211 2.61 2.86 7.43
CA LEU A 211 3.07 3.65 6.30
C LEU A 211 4.56 4.01 6.37
N PRO A 212 5.11 4.48 7.52
CA PRO A 212 6.55 4.72 7.63
C PRO A 212 7.40 3.45 7.45
N ASN A 213 6.97 2.28 7.93
CA ASN A 213 7.70 1.03 7.76
C ASN A 213 7.74 0.60 6.28
N LEU A 214 6.63 0.77 5.54
CA LEU A 214 6.59 0.50 4.11
C LEU A 214 7.50 1.45 3.33
N VAL A 215 7.47 2.74 3.66
CA VAL A 215 8.31 3.77 3.02
C VAL A 215 9.78 3.47 3.27
N ASP A 216 10.16 3.13 4.49
CA ASP A 216 11.54 2.79 4.84
C ASP A 216 12.05 1.55 4.07
N LEU A 217 11.23 0.50 3.95
CA LEU A 217 11.57 -0.65 3.11
C LEU A 217 11.77 -0.25 1.64
N MET A 218 10.91 0.60 1.08
CA MET A 218 11.06 1.07 -0.30
C MET A 218 12.37 1.85 -0.50
N ILE A 219 12.72 2.70 0.46
CA ILE A 219 13.99 3.46 0.45
C ILE A 219 15.19 2.52 0.56
N THR A 220 15.11 1.52 1.42
CA THR A 220 16.12 0.46 1.52
C THR A 220 16.31 -0.25 0.18
N CYS A 221 15.23 -0.59 -0.50
CA CYS A 221 15.28 -1.26 -1.81
C CYS A 221 15.87 -0.40 -2.93
N LEU A 222 15.94 0.93 -2.80
CA LEU A 222 16.55 1.79 -3.82
C LEU A 222 18.02 1.48 -4.08
N THR A 223 18.78 1.19 -3.03
CA THR A 223 20.24 1.05 -3.13
C THR A 223 20.78 -0.29 -2.64
N HIS A 224 19.97 -1.08 -1.92
CA HIS A 224 20.45 -2.34 -1.34
C HIS A 224 20.86 -3.35 -2.42
N PRO A 225 22.07 -3.94 -2.36
CA PRO A 225 22.59 -4.82 -3.42
C PRO A 225 21.85 -6.14 -3.53
N ALA A 226 21.17 -6.61 -2.47
CA ALA A 226 20.38 -7.84 -2.48
C ALA A 226 18.90 -7.62 -2.85
N ALA A 227 18.50 -6.39 -3.20
CA ALA A 227 17.12 -6.08 -3.58
C ALA A 227 16.75 -6.47 -5.03
N PRO A 228 17.65 -6.39 -6.05
CA PRO A 228 17.32 -6.69 -7.43
C PRO A 228 16.68 -8.05 -7.63
N ASN A 229 15.65 -8.09 -8.47
CA ASN A 229 14.94 -9.30 -8.91
C ASN A 229 14.31 -10.12 -7.77
N GLN A 230 13.95 -9.44 -6.68
CA GLN A 230 13.31 -10.05 -5.53
C GLN A 230 11.87 -9.58 -5.33
N THR A 231 11.09 -10.45 -4.65
CA THR A 231 9.78 -10.10 -4.11
C THR A 231 9.87 -10.08 -2.60
N PHE A 232 9.47 -8.96 -2.00
CA PHE A 232 9.46 -8.76 -0.57
C PHE A 232 8.04 -8.69 -0.03
N LEU A 233 7.75 -9.48 1.00
CA LEU A 233 6.61 -9.25 1.87
C LEU A 233 7.03 -8.30 2.98
N VAL A 234 6.09 -7.49 3.46
CA VAL A 234 6.33 -6.47 4.48
C VAL A 234 5.21 -6.45 5.50
N SER A 235 5.53 -6.28 6.77
CA SER A 235 4.58 -6.02 7.86
C SER A 235 5.31 -5.39 9.03
N ASP A 236 4.57 -5.01 10.07
CA ASP A 236 5.14 -4.49 11.32
C ASP A 236 5.74 -5.60 12.20
N ASN A 237 5.89 -6.82 11.67
CA ASN A 237 6.40 -8.01 12.37
C ASN A 237 5.60 -8.38 13.64
N HIS A 238 4.37 -7.95 13.73
CA HIS A 238 3.46 -8.25 14.83
C HIS A 238 2.02 -8.33 14.32
N ASP A 239 1.43 -9.51 14.41
CA ASP A 239 0.06 -9.75 13.97
C ASP A 239 -0.94 -9.39 15.06
N LEU A 240 -2.00 -8.69 14.69
CA LEU A 240 -3.07 -8.32 15.59
C LEU A 240 -4.36 -9.07 15.24
N SER A 241 -5.09 -9.50 16.27
CA SER A 241 -6.51 -9.83 16.09
C SER A 241 -7.34 -8.56 15.90
N THR A 242 -8.55 -8.71 15.37
CA THR A 242 -9.48 -7.59 15.26
C THR A 242 -9.75 -6.90 16.61
N PRO A 243 -9.97 -7.64 17.73
CA PRO A 243 -10.08 -7.02 19.06
C PRO A 243 -8.82 -6.26 19.49
N GLU A 244 -7.63 -6.85 19.28
CA GLU A 244 -6.36 -6.20 19.63
C GLU A 244 -6.14 -4.91 18.84
N LEU A 245 -6.43 -4.92 17.53
CA LEU A 245 -6.38 -3.73 16.67
C LEU A 245 -7.29 -2.61 17.21
N LEU A 246 -8.55 -2.94 17.51
CA LEU A 246 -9.51 -1.97 18.04
C LEU A 246 -9.13 -1.44 19.43
N LYS A 247 -8.55 -2.29 20.30
CA LYS A 247 -7.99 -1.85 21.60
C LYS A 247 -6.81 -0.90 21.40
N THR A 248 -5.94 -1.19 20.44
CA THR A 248 -4.79 -0.33 20.11
C THR A 248 -5.24 1.01 19.55
N MET A 249 -6.25 1.01 18.65
CA MET A 249 -6.88 2.24 18.17
C MET A 249 -7.50 3.06 19.31
N ALA A 250 -8.25 2.41 20.19
CA ALA A 250 -8.90 3.07 21.33
C ALA A 250 -7.88 3.74 22.26
N ARG A 251 -6.79 3.01 22.57
CA ARG A 251 -5.68 3.56 23.39
C ARG A 251 -5.06 4.79 22.73
N ALA A 252 -4.76 4.71 21.44
CA ALA A 252 -4.16 5.82 20.70
C ALA A 252 -5.07 7.06 20.59
N LEU A 253 -6.40 6.85 20.54
CA LEU A 253 -7.40 7.91 20.52
C LEU A 253 -7.76 8.45 21.92
N GLY A 254 -7.22 7.87 22.99
CA GLY A 254 -7.61 8.23 24.37
C GLY A 254 -9.07 7.87 24.69
N LYS A 255 -9.60 6.80 24.09
CA LYS A 255 -10.98 6.36 24.24
C LYS A 255 -11.09 4.99 24.92
N PRO A 256 -12.17 4.71 25.65
CA PRO A 256 -12.42 3.37 26.17
C PRO A 256 -12.74 2.40 25.01
N SER A 257 -12.17 1.20 25.09
CA SER A 257 -12.50 0.11 24.15
C SER A 257 -13.80 -0.57 24.59
N ARG A 258 -14.88 -0.41 23.83
CA ARG A 258 -16.21 -1.00 24.11
C ARG A 258 -16.47 -2.19 23.18
N LEU A 259 -15.76 -3.30 23.42
CA LEU A 259 -15.90 -4.52 22.63
C LEU A 259 -16.80 -5.53 23.31
N ILE A 260 -17.88 -5.93 22.61
CA ILE A 260 -18.80 -6.97 23.07
C ILE A 260 -18.34 -8.31 22.48
N PRO A 261 -18.11 -9.35 23.29
CA PRO A 261 -17.66 -10.65 22.80
C PRO A 261 -18.86 -11.44 22.24
N ILE A 262 -19.12 -11.29 20.96
CA ILE A 262 -20.16 -12.05 20.24
C ILE A 262 -19.48 -13.19 19.47
N PRO A 263 -19.97 -14.44 19.56
CA PRO A 263 -19.47 -15.57 18.79
C PRO A 263 -19.58 -15.33 17.27
N ILE A 264 -18.60 -15.81 16.51
CA ILE A 264 -18.51 -15.60 15.05
C ILE A 264 -19.80 -16.03 14.31
N PRO A 265 -20.45 -17.18 14.62
CA PRO A 265 -21.68 -17.57 13.92
C PRO A 265 -22.80 -16.52 14.03
N TRP A 266 -22.95 -15.90 15.21
CA TRP A 266 -23.94 -14.84 15.43
C TRP A 266 -23.60 -13.57 14.65
N LEU A 267 -22.30 -13.23 14.57
CA LEU A 267 -21.84 -12.10 13.78
C LEU A 267 -22.09 -12.32 12.27
N GLN A 268 -21.85 -13.53 11.79
CA GLN A 268 -22.14 -13.92 10.40
C GLN A 268 -23.65 -13.85 10.11
N ALA A 269 -24.49 -14.39 10.98
CA ALA A 269 -25.95 -14.31 10.83
C ALA A 269 -26.43 -12.85 10.79
N LEU A 270 -25.93 -11.99 11.69
CA LEU A 270 -26.27 -10.58 11.74
C LEU A 270 -25.87 -9.84 10.46
N THR A 271 -24.64 -10.06 9.96
CA THR A 271 -24.15 -9.40 8.74
C THR A 271 -24.88 -9.87 7.49
N THR A 272 -25.33 -11.14 7.45
CA THR A 272 -26.17 -11.69 6.39
C THR A 272 -27.56 -11.06 6.41
N LEU A 273 -28.15 -10.91 7.59
CA LEU A 273 -29.47 -10.26 7.76
C LEU A 273 -29.45 -8.79 7.29
N VAL A 274 -28.33 -8.08 7.50
CA VAL A 274 -28.16 -6.69 7.06
C VAL A 274 -27.70 -6.59 5.59
N GLY A 275 -27.63 -7.71 4.85
CA GLY A 275 -27.23 -7.74 3.43
C GLY A 275 -25.74 -7.50 3.18
N LYS A 276 -24.87 -7.72 4.19
CA LYS A 276 -23.41 -7.52 4.11
C LYS A 276 -22.59 -8.76 4.53
N PRO A 277 -22.81 -9.95 3.96
CA PRO A 277 -22.17 -11.19 4.40
C PRO A 277 -20.62 -11.11 4.31
N ASN A 278 -20.09 -10.43 3.29
CA ASN A 278 -18.65 -10.27 3.10
C ASN A 278 -17.96 -9.44 4.21
N LEU A 279 -18.73 -8.68 5.01
CA LEU A 279 -18.18 -7.88 6.10
C LEU A 279 -17.66 -8.76 7.24
N ALA A 280 -18.46 -9.78 7.64
CA ALA A 280 -18.05 -10.74 8.66
C ALA A 280 -16.81 -11.50 8.22
N GLN A 281 -16.78 -11.99 6.98
CA GLN A 281 -15.60 -12.69 6.45
C GLN A 281 -14.33 -11.82 6.53
N ARG A 282 -14.41 -10.56 6.09
CA ARG A 282 -13.27 -9.63 6.13
C ARG A 282 -12.78 -9.32 7.55
N LEU A 283 -13.70 -9.23 8.52
CA LEU A 283 -13.36 -8.92 9.91
C LEU A 283 -12.87 -10.15 10.70
N CYS A 284 -13.32 -11.35 10.33
CA CYS A 284 -13.03 -12.58 11.07
C CYS A 284 -11.87 -13.39 10.46
N SER A 285 -11.55 -13.19 9.17
CA SER A 285 -10.48 -13.96 8.52
C SER A 285 -9.09 -13.52 8.98
N SER A 286 -8.16 -14.48 9.04
CA SER A 286 -6.74 -14.23 9.22
C SER A 286 -6.08 -13.91 7.89
N LEU A 287 -5.07 -13.04 7.92
CA LEU A 287 -4.15 -12.79 6.83
C LEU A 287 -2.79 -12.47 7.44
N GLN A 288 -1.90 -13.43 7.40
CA GLN A 288 -0.56 -13.32 7.97
C GLN A 288 0.50 -13.37 6.86
N VAL A 289 1.59 -12.62 7.03
CA VAL A 289 2.72 -12.63 6.10
C VAL A 289 4.01 -12.93 6.84
N ASP A 290 4.86 -13.75 6.24
CA ASP A 290 6.19 -14.05 6.75
C ASP A 290 7.22 -13.06 6.16
N ILE A 291 7.71 -12.15 6.97
CA ILE A 291 8.72 -11.17 6.57
C ILE A 291 10.15 -11.59 6.91
N ARG A 292 10.37 -12.75 7.55
CA ARG A 292 11.73 -13.23 7.89
C ARG A 292 12.66 -13.30 6.67
N PRO A 293 12.21 -13.74 5.47
CA PRO A 293 13.06 -13.69 4.28
C PRO A 293 13.46 -12.26 3.89
N THR A 294 12.56 -11.28 4.04
CA THR A 294 12.85 -9.85 3.81
C THR A 294 13.90 -9.35 4.82
N GLN A 295 13.68 -9.63 6.11
CA GLN A 295 14.60 -9.26 7.18
C GLN A 295 16.00 -9.85 6.94
N HIS A 296 16.09 -11.14 6.67
CA HIS A 296 17.35 -11.83 6.47
C HIS A 296 18.11 -11.33 5.23
N ARG A 297 17.39 -11.12 4.12
CA ARG A 297 18.03 -10.73 2.86
C ARG A 297 18.51 -9.28 2.86
N LEU A 298 17.77 -8.38 3.48
CA LEU A 298 18.07 -6.94 3.49
C LEU A 298 18.67 -6.46 4.81
N GLY A 299 18.81 -7.30 5.83
CA GLY A 299 19.17 -6.83 7.17
C GLY A 299 18.16 -5.80 7.72
N TRP A 300 16.92 -5.81 7.20
CA TRP A 300 15.91 -4.80 7.49
C TRP A 300 14.94 -5.26 8.56
N THR A 301 14.59 -4.36 9.47
CA THR A 301 13.51 -4.55 10.44
C THR A 301 12.61 -3.33 10.44
N PRO A 302 11.29 -3.49 10.69
CA PRO A 302 10.39 -2.34 10.77
C PRO A 302 10.86 -1.33 11.82
N PRO A 303 11.21 -0.07 11.44
CA PRO A 303 11.78 0.89 12.37
C PRO A 303 10.77 1.48 13.35
N VAL A 304 9.47 1.45 13.02
CA VAL A 304 8.42 2.06 13.85
C VAL A 304 7.54 0.98 14.45
N SER A 305 7.34 1.04 15.77
CA SER A 305 6.45 0.12 16.47
C SER A 305 4.97 0.35 16.11
N ILE A 306 4.12 -0.69 16.27
CA ILE A 306 2.66 -0.55 16.08
C ILE A 306 2.08 0.53 16.99
N SER A 307 2.54 0.66 18.24
CA SER A 307 2.06 1.65 19.18
C SER A 307 2.33 3.07 18.69
N ASP A 308 3.56 3.33 18.22
CA ASP A 308 3.97 4.66 17.74
C ASP A 308 3.28 4.99 16.41
N ALA A 309 3.22 4.05 15.48
CA ALA A 309 2.53 4.21 14.22
C ALA A 309 1.02 4.47 14.42
N MET A 310 0.40 3.78 15.38
CA MET A 310 -1.01 3.99 15.71
C MET A 310 -1.24 5.35 16.38
N ALA A 311 -0.31 5.80 17.23
CA ALA A 311 -0.38 7.13 17.86
C ALA A 311 -0.31 8.24 16.81
N ILE A 312 0.63 8.17 15.86
CA ILE A 312 0.75 9.13 14.76
C ILE A 312 -0.53 9.12 13.89
N THR A 313 -1.07 7.93 13.60
CA THR A 313 -2.30 7.78 12.82
C THR A 313 -3.49 8.41 13.54
N ALA A 314 -3.60 8.19 14.86
CA ALA A 314 -4.67 8.77 15.68
C ALA A 314 -4.58 10.31 15.78
N GLN A 315 -3.37 10.85 15.91
CA GLN A 315 -3.15 12.30 15.90
C GLN A 315 -3.59 12.93 14.58
N ASP A 316 -3.24 12.32 13.44
CA ASP A 316 -3.67 12.81 12.13
C ASP A 316 -5.20 12.75 11.99
N PHE A 317 -5.82 11.62 12.37
CA PHE A 317 -7.28 11.47 12.40
C PHE A 317 -7.97 12.57 13.21
N GLN A 318 -7.46 12.87 14.41
CA GLN A 318 -8.01 13.93 15.26
C GLN A 318 -7.81 15.32 14.65
N ARG A 319 -6.66 15.61 14.03
CA ARG A 319 -6.41 16.86 13.30
C ARG A 319 -7.38 17.05 12.14
N GLN A 320 -7.63 16.01 11.36
CA GLN A 320 -8.59 16.06 10.24
C GLN A 320 -10.02 16.30 10.74
N LYS A 321 -10.42 15.65 11.83
CA LYS A 321 -11.75 15.83 12.45
C LYS A 321 -11.98 17.26 12.96
N ASN A 322 -10.95 17.91 13.51
CA ASN A 322 -11.03 19.23 14.11
C ASN A 322 -10.80 20.38 13.10
N ARG A 323 -10.55 20.09 11.83
CA ARG A 323 -10.43 21.13 10.79
C ARG A 323 -11.78 21.79 10.54
N PRO A 324 -11.82 23.15 10.44
CA PRO A 324 -13.04 23.86 10.04
C PRO A 324 -13.53 23.36 8.67
N LYS A 325 -14.83 23.12 8.54
CA LYS A 325 -15.46 22.80 7.26
C LYS A 325 -15.25 23.99 6.31
N GLY A 326 -14.46 23.81 5.25
CA GLY A 326 -14.18 24.86 4.25
C GLY A 326 -12.69 25.19 4.08
N SER A 327 -11.79 24.68 4.92
CA SER A 327 -10.36 24.80 4.67
C SER A 327 -9.96 23.94 3.45
N PRO A 328 -9.06 24.44 2.54
CA PRO A 328 -8.61 23.65 1.41
C PRO A 328 -8.09 22.30 1.90
N GLN A 329 -8.52 21.23 1.23
CA GLN A 329 -8.01 19.89 1.53
C GLN A 329 -6.52 19.88 1.16
N PHE A 330 -5.65 20.20 2.09
CA PHE A 330 -4.31 19.66 2.10
C PHE A 330 -4.52 18.14 2.32
N ASN A 331 -4.53 17.38 1.24
CA ASN A 331 -4.37 15.94 1.35
C ASN A 331 -2.98 15.72 1.93
N PRO A 332 -2.86 15.14 3.14
CA PRO A 332 -1.58 14.89 3.78
C PRO A 332 -0.75 13.87 2.99
#